data_cae48a339bb4a6d6cf24420e5d5e1e91
#
_entry.id   cae48a339bb4a6d6cf24420e5d5e1e91
#
_cell.length_a   1.000
_cell.length_b   1.000
_cell.length_c   1.000
_cell.angle_alpha   90.00
_cell.angle_beta   90.00
_cell.angle_gamma   90.00
#
_symmetry.space_group_name_H-M   'P 1'
#
loop_
_entity.id
_entity.type
_entity.pdbx_description
1 polymer ?
#
loop_
_entity_poly.entity_id
_entity_poly.type
_entity_poly.pdbx_seq_one_letter_code
_entity_poly.pdbx_strand_id
1 'polypeptide(L)'
;MKKTIYLWLIKLVSLFYVNKPKSGTVYLMSFGNNLAFIKALAKKDELLVCYQAQCQAAAKQLEASGIKTMLIQDGFGFAFKKLGLILTARKLFCDNYYAFLGGCLLDHHQVKVIQVWHANGAIKTFGLEEPRTATRSASDQRRFRKVYDQFDDYVVASAKMGQVFANSYQVSPTKMRVLGYPRSDRLFKQDWQKETKARLLAAYPDLRTKEVILYAPTYREVRDNSGQVALNLPPDFDEVVANLAPKQVLVIKLHPHLKASAVKLKQRYSHNPKVLWLDEFSTEEVLVITARLITDYSSVIFDYSLLPNAGQLIFYCYDLEAYAAYEGLQSDFISWLPGPLVKSAAELSQILTQPCPLQNLVEFNRLWNTQNDGQATERVLAYYYPR
;
A
#
# COMPACT_ATOMS: atom_id res chain seq x y z
N MET A 1 -22.25 -18.54 -7.87
CA MET A 1 -22.92 -18.49 -9.17
C MET A 1 -22.71 -17.15 -9.90
N LYS A 2 -23.11 -15.98 -9.35
CA LYS A 2 -22.95 -14.67 -10.02
C LYS A 2 -21.51 -14.35 -10.50
N LYS A 3 -20.49 -14.60 -9.64
CA LYS A 3 -19.08 -14.36 -9.99
C LYS A 3 -18.59 -15.22 -11.17
N THR A 4 -19.00 -16.47 -11.25
CA THR A 4 -18.60 -17.38 -12.33
C THR A 4 -19.23 -16.98 -13.65
N ILE A 5 -20.52 -16.59 -13.64
CA ILE A 5 -21.23 -16.09 -14.82
C ILE A 5 -20.57 -14.82 -15.34
N TYR A 6 -20.20 -13.90 -14.45
CA TYR A 6 -19.49 -12.68 -14.82
C TYR A 6 -18.15 -12.96 -15.51
N LEU A 7 -17.31 -13.84 -14.94
CA LEU A 7 -16.03 -14.21 -15.56
C LEU A 7 -16.21 -14.95 -16.90
N TRP A 8 -17.29 -15.71 -17.04
CA TRP A 8 -17.62 -16.35 -18.30
C TRP A 8 -18.01 -15.29 -19.36
N LEU A 9 -18.77 -14.27 -18.97
CA LEU A 9 -19.09 -13.14 -19.84
C LEU A 9 -17.81 -12.39 -20.26
N ILE A 10 -16.91 -12.09 -19.32
CA ILE A 10 -15.60 -11.47 -19.61
C ILE A 10 -14.85 -12.32 -20.64
N LYS A 11 -14.84 -13.64 -20.48
CA LYS A 11 -14.20 -14.58 -21.40
C LYS A 11 -14.80 -14.49 -22.81
N LEU A 12 -16.14 -14.49 -22.92
CA LEU A 12 -16.84 -14.37 -24.22
C LEU A 12 -16.47 -13.05 -24.92
N VAL A 13 -16.52 -11.93 -24.19
CA VAL A 13 -16.14 -10.64 -24.76
C VAL A 13 -14.67 -10.64 -25.18
N SER A 14 -13.80 -11.27 -24.42
CA SER A 14 -12.37 -11.35 -24.75
C SER A 14 -12.10 -12.04 -26.08
N LEU A 15 -12.91 -13.03 -26.49
CA LEU A 15 -12.75 -13.72 -27.78
C LEU A 15 -12.74 -12.75 -28.97
N PHE A 16 -13.51 -11.67 -28.89
CA PHE A 16 -13.56 -10.67 -29.97
C PHE A 16 -12.32 -9.77 -30.05
N TYR A 17 -11.45 -9.84 -29.04
CA TYR A 17 -10.28 -8.98 -28.93
C TYR A 17 -8.94 -9.73 -28.98
N VAL A 18 -8.90 -11.07 -28.86
CA VAL A 18 -7.65 -11.86 -28.85
C VAL A 18 -6.79 -11.53 -30.08
N ASN A 19 -7.37 -11.55 -31.28
CA ASN A 19 -6.67 -11.34 -32.55
C ASN A 19 -6.62 -9.86 -32.99
N LYS A 20 -7.10 -8.91 -32.18
CA LYS A 20 -7.00 -7.49 -32.53
C LYS A 20 -5.60 -6.97 -32.28
N PRO A 21 -5.10 -6.04 -33.12
CA PRO A 21 -3.82 -5.39 -32.89
C PRO A 21 -3.73 -4.79 -31.49
N LYS A 22 -2.56 -4.92 -30.85
CA LYS A 22 -2.29 -4.39 -29.52
C LYS A 22 -1.44 -3.14 -29.63
N SER A 23 -1.84 -2.07 -28.94
CA SER A 23 -1.11 -0.80 -28.93
C SER A 23 -1.26 -0.10 -27.58
N GLY A 24 -0.32 0.81 -27.29
CA GLY A 24 -0.38 1.65 -26.11
C GLY A 24 -0.29 0.88 -24.79
N THR A 25 -0.50 1.62 -23.73
CA THR A 25 -0.40 1.16 -22.34
C THR A 25 -1.68 1.47 -21.58
N VAL A 26 -2.13 0.53 -20.76
CA VAL A 26 -3.19 0.75 -19.78
C VAL A 26 -2.60 0.63 -18.38
N TYR A 27 -2.98 1.54 -17.49
CA TYR A 27 -2.69 1.44 -16.06
C TYR A 27 -4.00 1.22 -15.29
N LEU A 28 -4.11 0.11 -14.58
CA LEU A 28 -5.23 -0.18 -13.68
C LEU A 28 -4.90 0.41 -12.30
N MET A 29 -5.69 1.39 -11.86
CA MET A 29 -5.46 2.17 -10.65
C MET A 29 -6.53 1.91 -9.60
N SER A 30 -6.16 1.31 -8.48
CA SER A 30 -6.97 1.17 -7.26
C SER A 30 -6.39 1.93 -6.07
N PHE A 31 -5.16 2.46 -6.22
CA PHE A 31 -4.48 3.32 -5.26
C PHE A 31 -3.94 4.58 -5.93
N GLY A 32 -4.20 5.75 -5.32
CA GLY A 32 -3.77 7.05 -5.85
C GLY A 32 -2.34 7.45 -5.46
N ASN A 33 -1.47 6.52 -5.12
CA ASN A 33 -0.15 6.80 -4.56
C ASN A 33 1.02 6.69 -5.56
N ASN A 34 0.73 6.45 -6.85
CA ASN A 34 1.75 6.23 -7.88
C ASN A 34 1.68 7.24 -9.04
N LEU A 35 1.15 8.45 -8.79
CA LEU A 35 0.85 9.44 -9.84
C LEU A 35 2.10 9.90 -10.61
N ALA A 36 3.25 10.00 -9.94
CA ALA A 36 4.50 10.39 -10.59
C ALA A 36 4.93 9.36 -11.65
N PHE A 37 4.84 8.08 -11.33
CA PHE A 37 5.13 6.99 -12.27
C PHE A 37 4.13 6.98 -13.44
N ILE A 38 2.84 7.14 -13.16
CA ILE A 38 1.79 7.20 -14.21
C ILE A 38 2.06 8.36 -15.17
N LYS A 39 2.45 9.54 -14.66
CA LYS A 39 2.85 10.67 -15.50
C LYS A 39 4.12 10.40 -16.32
N ALA A 40 5.04 9.63 -15.77
CA ALA A 40 6.25 9.22 -16.48
C ALA A 40 5.96 8.17 -17.58
N LEU A 41 5.02 7.24 -17.33
CA LEU A 41 4.50 6.31 -18.36
C LEU A 41 3.87 7.04 -19.54
N ALA A 42 3.06 8.08 -19.27
CA ALA A 42 2.39 8.86 -20.31
C ALA A 42 3.37 9.59 -21.26
N LYS A 43 4.62 9.78 -20.83
CA LYS A 43 5.70 10.33 -21.70
C LYS A 43 6.37 9.27 -22.57
N LYS A 44 6.11 7.99 -22.32
CA LYS A 44 6.74 6.85 -23.03
C LYS A 44 5.81 6.22 -24.05
N ASP A 45 4.49 6.24 -23.81
CA ASP A 45 3.52 5.56 -24.66
C ASP A 45 2.16 6.24 -24.56
N GLU A 46 1.24 5.98 -25.50
CA GLU A 46 -0.16 6.35 -25.35
C GLU A 46 -0.72 5.62 -24.12
N LEU A 47 -1.21 6.39 -23.14
CA LEU A 47 -1.64 5.88 -21.86
C LEU A 47 -3.13 6.12 -21.60
N LEU A 48 -3.84 5.05 -21.24
CA LEU A 48 -5.16 5.10 -20.64
C LEU A 48 -5.09 4.63 -19.18
N VAL A 49 -5.54 5.46 -18.23
CA VAL A 49 -5.62 5.10 -16.81
C VAL A 49 -7.06 4.68 -16.48
N CYS A 50 -7.23 3.40 -16.14
CA CYS A 50 -8.51 2.84 -15.71
C CYS A 50 -8.55 2.81 -14.19
N TYR A 51 -9.40 3.62 -13.56
CA TYR A 51 -9.40 3.81 -12.11
C TYR A 51 -10.68 3.32 -11.43
N GLN A 52 -10.55 2.85 -10.19
CA GLN A 52 -11.67 2.54 -9.30
C GLN A 52 -12.16 3.80 -8.59
N ALA A 53 -13.42 3.82 -8.14
CA ALA A 53 -14.11 5.00 -7.62
C ALA A 53 -13.36 5.72 -6.48
N GLN A 54 -12.67 4.98 -5.60
CA GLN A 54 -11.87 5.56 -4.52
C GLN A 54 -10.68 6.40 -5.01
N CYS A 55 -10.26 6.24 -6.28
CA CYS A 55 -9.17 6.99 -6.90
C CYS A 55 -9.64 8.21 -7.71
N GLN A 56 -10.89 8.64 -7.59
CA GLN A 56 -11.44 9.74 -8.39
C GLN A 56 -10.64 11.05 -8.26
N ALA A 57 -10.19 11.40 -7.05
CA ALA A 57 -9.38 12.60 -6.85
C ALA A 57 -8.02 12.51 -7.57
N ALA A 58 -7.38 11.34 -7.52
CA ALA A 58 -6.14 11.07 -8.24
C ALA A 58 -6.34 11.10 -9.77
N ALA A 59 -7.44 10.52 -10.25
CA ALA A 59 -7.80 10.55 -11.68
C ALA A 59 -7.98 11.99 -12.19
N LYS A 60 -8.67 12.86 -11.45
CA LYS A 60 -8.79 14.29 -11.80
C LYS A 60 -7.45 15.02 -11.91
N GLN A 61 -6.47 14.69 -11.04
CA GLN A 61 -5.12 15.24 -11.13
C GLN A 61 -4.36 14.77 -12.39
N LEU A 62 -4.62 13.53 -12.84
CA LEU A 62 -4.05 13.00 -14.08
C LEU A 62 -4.71 13.67 -15.31
N GLU A 63 -6.04 13.83 -15.30
CA GLU A 63 -6.78 14.55 -16.34
C GLU A 63 -6.29 15.99 -16.51
N ALA A 64 -6.08 16.70 -15.40
CA ALA A 64 -5.49 18.05 -15.41
C ALA A 64 -4.07 18.09 -16.00
N SER A 65 -3.38 16.93 -16.06
CA SER A 65 -2.08 16.77 -16.73
C SER A 65 -2.21 16.23 -18.15
N GLY A 66 -3.42 16.19 -18.75
CA GLY A 66 -3.68 15.74 -20.11
C GLY A 66 -3.71 14.20 -20.28
N ILE A 67 -3.75 13.44 -19.21
CA ILE A 67 -3.78 11.96 -19.27
C ILE A 67 -5.22 11.48 -19.33
N LYS A 68 -5.54 10.62 -20.32
CA LYS A 68 -6.87 10.02 -20.46
C LYS A 68 -7.17 9.10 -19.28
N THR A 69 -8.34 9.26 -18.65
CA THR A 69 -8.79 8.40 -17.57
C THR A 69 -10.13 7.76 -17.84
N MET A 70 -10.42 6.64 -17.22
CA MET A 70 -11.69 5.93 -17.35
C MET A 70 -12.06 5.26 -16.03
N LEU A 71 -13.22 5.62 -15.47
CA LEU A 71 -13.75 4.92 -14.30
C LEU A 71 -14.13 3.48 -14.68
N ILE A 72 -13.64 2.51 -13.92
CA ILE A 72 -14.00 1.10 -14.05
C ILE A 72 -14.78 0.64 -12.81
N GLN A 73 -15.82 -0.14 -13.05
CA GLN A 73 -16.62 -0.78 -12.02
C GLN A 73 -17.13 -2.11 -12.60
N ASP A 74 -16.85 -3.20 -11.91
CA ASP A 74 -17.27 -4.54 -12.34
C ASP A 74 -18.77 -4.60 -12.63
N GLY A 75 -19.13 -5.24 -13.75
CA GLY A 75 -20.52 -5.41 -14.17
C GLY A 75 -20.69 -5.54 -15.69
N PHE A 76 -21.93 -5.70 -16.14
CA PHE A 76 -22.23 -5.86 -17.57
C PHE A 76 -21.78 -4.66 -18.41
N GLY A 77 -22.02 -3.44 -17.91
CA GLY A 77 -21.61 -2.21 -18.61
C GLY A 77 -20.10 -2.13 -18.84
N PHE A 78 -19.29 -2.56 -17.86
CA PHE A 78 -17.86 -2.66 -18.01
C PHE A 78 -17.47 -3.70 -19.05
N ALA A 79 -18.04 -4.92 -18.97
CA ALA A 79 -17.72 -6.01 -19.87
C ALA A 79 -17.94 -5.65 -21.35
N PHE A 80 -19.06 -5.02 -21.68
CA PHE A 80 -19.41 -4.73 -23.08
C PHE A 80 -18.86 -3.40 -23.61
N LYS A 81 -18.71 -2.37 -22.76
CA LYS A 81 -18.39 -1.01 -23.23
C LYS A 81 -16.93 -0.60 -22.97
N LYS A 82 -16.28 -1.18 -21.98
CA LYS A 82 -14.97 -0.70 -21.49
C LYS A 82 -13.86 -1.73 -21.59
N LEU A 83 -14.16 -3.00 -21.39
CA LEU A 83 -13.18 -4.08 -21.38
C LEU A 83 -12.33 -4.13 -22.66
N GLY A 84 -12.94 -3.87 -23.83
CA GLY A 84 -12.23 -3.87 -25.10
C GLY A 84 -11.03 -2.91 -25.15
N LEU A 85 -11.14 -1.74 -24.51
CA LEU A 85 -10.05 -0.78 -24.42
C LEU A 85 -8.85 -1.31 -23.62
N ILE A 86 -9.13 -2.14 -22.60
CA ILE A 86 -8.09 -2.80 -21.81
C ILE A 86 -7.45 -3.94 -22.59
N LEU A 87 -8.27 -4.74 -23.28
CA LEU A 87 -7.82 -5.92 -24.02
C LEU A 87 -7.03 -5.59 -25.31
N THR A 88 -7.08 -4.35 -25.78
CA THR A 88 -6.27 -3.88 -26.92
C THR A 88 -4.94 -3.23 -26.49
N ALA A 89 -4.66 -3.12 -25.19
CA ALA A 89 -3.37 -2.63 -24.71
C ALA A 89 -2.25 -3.64 -24.98
N ARG A 90 -1.06 -3.14 -25.33
CA ARG A 90 0.17 -3.93 -25.44
C ARG A 90 0.82 -4.15 -24.06
N LYS A 91 0.67 -3.17 -23.15
CA LYS A 91 1.16 -3.28 -21.78
C LYS A 91 0.03 -2.93 -20.80
N LEU A 92 -0.10 -3.74 -19.78
CA LEU A 92 -1.11 -3.57 -18.74
C LEU A 92 -0.42 -3.53 -17.37
N PHE A 93 -0.29 -2.33 -16.80
CA PHE A 93 0.22 -2.16 -15.44
C PHE A 93 -0.92 -2.25 -14.44
N CYS A 94 -0.73 -3.02 -13.38
CA CYS A 94 -1.73 -3.25 -12.34
C CYS A 94 -1.12 -2.92 -10.98
N ASP A 95 -1.80 -2.10 -10.18
CA ASP A 95 -1.38 -1.80 -8.80
C ASP A 95 -2.00 -2.73 -7.75
N ASN A 96 -2.91 -3.61 -8.16
CA ASN A 96 -3.64 -4.50 -7.28
C ASN A 96 -4.12 -5.76 -8.02
N TYR A 97 -4.89 -6.59 -7.30
CA TYR A 97 -5.70 -7.68 -7.82
C TYR A 97 -6.97 -7.13 -8.52
N TYR A 98 -7.20 -7.55 -9.76
CA TYR A 98 -8.40 -7.20 -10.52
C TYR A 98 -9.13 -8.47 -10.95
N ALA A 99 -10.28 -8.75 -10.32
CA ALA A 99 -11.01 -10.01 -10.47
C ALA A 99 -11.37 -10.35 -11.94
N PHE A 100 -11.68 -9.35 -12.76
CA PHE A 100 -12.03 -9.54 -14.16
C PHE A 100 -10.90 -10.16 -15.00
N LEU A 101 -9.62 -9.93 -14.62
CA LEU A 101 -8.47 -10.52 -15.32
C LEU A 101 -8.54 -12.04 -15.35
N GLY A 102 -9.10 -12.68 -14.31
CA GLY A 102 -9.28 -14.15 -14.28
C GLY A 102 -10.28 -14.68 -15.29
N GLY A 103 -11.03 -13.81 -15.99
CA GLY A 103 -11.90 -14.15 -17.12
C GLY A 103 -11.33 -13.76 -18.47
N CYS A 104 -10.27 -12.91 -18.51
CA CYS A 104 -9.69 -12.46 -19.76
C CYS A 104 -8.94 -13.56 -20.51
N LEU A 105 -9.05 -13.56 -21.82
CA LEU A 105 -8.19 -14.30 -22.73
C LEU A 105 -7.16 -13.32 -23.28
N LEU A 106 -5.93 -13.39 -22.76
CA LEU A 106 -4.82 -12.55 -23.19
C LEU A 106 -3.80 -13.42 -23.96
N ASP A 107 -3.34 -12.91 -25.09
CA ASP A 107 -2.18 -13.47 -25.78
C ASP A 107 -0.90 -12.84 -25.19
N HIS A 108 -0.25 -13.55 -24.29
CA HIS A 108 0.93 -13.07 -23.57
C HIS A 108 2.18 -12.88 -24.49
N HIS A 109 2.11 -13.28 -25.76
CA HIS A 109 3.11 -12.90 -26.77
C HIS A 109 2.91 -11.47 -27.26
N GLN A 110 1.69 -10.95 -27.21
CA GLN A 110 1.34 -9.59 -27.66
C GLN A 110 1.05 -8.62 -26.50
N VAL A 111 0.59 -9.13 -25.37
CA VAL A 111 0.20 -8.32 -24.20
C VAL A 111 1.09 -8.68 -23.01
N LYS A 112 1.74 -7.69 -22.41
CA LYS A 112 2.52 -7.85 -21.18
C LYS A 112 1.72 -7.34 -19.99
N VAL A 113 1.41 -8.20 -19.03
CA VAL A 113 0.67 -7.87 -17.79
C VAL A 113 1.65 -7.76 -16.63
N ILE A 114 1.72 -6.59 -16.00
CA ILE A 114 2.76 -6.22 -15.06
C ILE A 114 2.13 -5.80 -13.75
N GLN A 115 2.43 -6.51 -12.67
CA GLN A 115 2.05 -6.11 -11.32
C GLN A 115 3.08 -5.13 -10.75
N VAL A 116 2.67 -3.91 -10.38
CA VAL A 116 3.55 -2.91 -9.77
C VAL A 116 3.28 -2.68 -8.29
N TRP A 117 2.22 -3.31 -7.77
CA TRP A 117 1.78 -3.25 -6.38
C TRP A 117 1.50 -1.82 -5.87
N HIS A 118 1.15 -1.70 -4.59
CA HIS A 118 0.71 -0.44 -3.99
C HIS A 118 1.35 -0.14 -2.63
N ALA A 119 2.19 -1.05 -2.13
CA ALA A 119 2.87 -0.93 -0.83
C ALA A 119 4.31 -1.45 -0.93
N ASN A 120 5.19 -0.96 -0.07
CA ASN A 120 6.52 -1.53 0.10
C ASN A 120 6.46 -2.69 1.10
N GLY A 121 7.27 -3.72 0.88
CA GLY A 121 7.41 -4.87 1.76
C GLY A 121 6.10 -5.62 2.07
N ALA A 122 6.20 -6.61 2.93
CA ALA A 122 5.05 -7.39 3.40
C ALA A 122 5.27 -7.92 4.81
N ILE A 123 4.38 -7.53 5.73
CA ILE A 123 4.31 -8.08 7.09
C ILE A 123 3.28 -9.21 7.14
N LYS A 124 2.12 -8.97 6.52
CA LYS A 124 1.01 -9.91 6.46
C LYS A 124 1.21 -10.95 5.37
N THR A 125 0.62 -12.11 5.56
CA THR A 125 0.36 -13.02 4.44
C THR A 125 -0.77 -12.46 3.58
N PHE A 126 -0.74 -12.76 2.30
CA PHE A 126 -1.79 -12.39 1.36
C PHE A 126 -1.95 -13.43 0.26
N GLY A 127 -2.93 -13.24 -0.60
CA GLY A 127 -3.17 -14.17 -1.70
C GLY A 127 -3.61 -15.54 -1.21
N LEU A 128 -2.89 -16.59 -1.61
CA LEU A 128 -3.21 -17.97 -1.25
C LEU A 128 -2.65 -18.38 0.12
N GLU A 129 -1.73 -17.61 0.68
CA GLU A 129 -1.21 -17.83 2.03
C GLU A 129 -2.07 -17.18 3.14
N GLU A 130 -3.01 -16.29 2.76
CA GLU A 130 -3.93 -15.67 3.73
C GLU A 130 -4.81 -16.75 4.38
N PRO A 131 -4.85 -16.86 5.74
CA PRO A 131 -5.65 -17.89 6.43
C PRO A 131 -7.12 -17.93 5.99
N ARG A 132 -7.73 -16.76 5.78
CA ARG A 132 -9.11 -16.66 5.27
C ARG A 132 -9.27 -17.19 3.85
N THR A 133 -8.22 -17.19 3.04
CA THR A 133 -8.27 -17.76 1.69
C THR A 133 -8.32 -19.29 1.74
N ALA A 134 -7.64 -19.91 2.70
CA ALA A 134 -7.68 -21.37 2.90
C ALA A 134 -9.09 -21.87 3.23
N THR A 135 -9.91 -21.06 3.91
CA THR A 135 -11.31 -21.42 4.27
C THR A 135 -12.31 -21.14 3.14
N ARG A 136 -11.90 -20.50 2.05
CA ARG A 136 -12.78 -20.22 0.89
C ARG A 136 -13.01 -21.49 0.07
N SER A 137 -14.11 -21.49 -0.70
CA SER A 137 -14.42 -22.60 -1.60
C SER A 137 -13.29 -22.83 -2.62
N ALA A 138 -13.10 -24.08 -3.05
CA ALA A 138 -12.16 -24.44 -4.11
C ALA A 138 -12.42 -23.64 -5.41
N SER A 139 -13.68 -23.27 -5.66
CA SER A 139 -14.07 -22.40 -6.77
C SER A 139 -13.52 -20.97 -6.62
N ASP A 140 -13.51 -20.39 -5.40
CA ASP A 140 -12.92 -19.06 -5.14
C ASP A 140 -11.40 -19.10 -5.29
N GLN A 141 -10.74 -20.11 -4.72
CA GLN A 141 -9.30 -20.30 -4.83
C GLN A 141 -8.86 -20.45 -6.30
N ARG A 142 -9.59 -21.21 -7.12
CA ARG A 142 -9.32 -21.31 -8.57
C ARG A 142 -9.47 -19.97 -9.29
N ARG A 143 -10.42 -19.10 -8.85
CA ARG A 143 -10.56 -17.75 -9.42
C ARG A 143 -9.37 -16.85 -9.08
N PHE A 144 -8.85 -16.94 -7.86
CA PHE A 144 -7.65 -16.22 -7.49
C PHE A 144 -6.45 -16.65 -8.34
N ARG A 145 -6.20 -17.95 -8.46
CA ARG A 145 -5.11 -18.48 -9.31
C ARG A 145 -5.21 -17.97 -10.74
N LYS A 146 -6.40 -17.98 -11.35
CA LYS A 146 -6.60 -17.46 -12.70
C LYS A 146 -6.21 -16.00 -12.87
N VAL A 147 -6.32 -15.17 -11.84
CA VAL A 147 -5.86 -13.78 -11.89
C VAL A 147 -4.33 -13.72 -11.73
N TYR A 148 -3.77 -14.50 -10.79
CA TYR A 148 -2.31 -14.51 -10.57
C TYR A 148 -1.56 -15.05 -11.78
N ASP A 149 -2.13 -16.03 -12.50
CA ASP A 149 -1.56 -16.59 -13.72
C ASP A 149 -1.49 -15.57 -14.86
N GLN A 150 -2.35 -14.53 -14.87
CA GLN A 150 -2.34 -13.47 -15.88
C GLN A 150 -1.12 -12.55 -15.76
N PHE A 151 -0.50 -12.43 -14.59
CA PHE A 151 0.67 -11.57 -14.46
C PHE A 151 1.92 -12.24 -15.05
N ASP A 152 2.55 -11.57 -16.00
CA ASP A 152 3.83 -11.97 -16.58
C ASP A 152 4.99 -11.58 -15.68
N ASP A 153 4.93 -10.38 -15.11
CA ASP A 153 5.98 -9.84 -14.25
C ASP A 153 5.40 -9.21 -12.99
N TYR A 154 6.16 -9.33 -11.92
CA TYR A 154 5.95 -8.65 -10.63
C TYR A 154 7.14 -7.73 -10.37
N VAL A 155 6.92 -6.44 -10.40
CA VAL A 155 7.93 -5.45 -10.01
C VAL A 155 8.04 -5.44 -8.49
N VAL A 156 9.23 -5.67 -7.98
CA VAL A 156 9.50 -5.78 -6.54
C VAL A 156 10.72 -4.96 -6.14
N ALA A 157 10.77 -4.56 -4.85
CA ALA A 157 11.87 -3.76 -4.33
C ALA A 157 13.10 -4.58 -3.95
N SER A 158 12.93 -5.86 -3.65
CA SER A 158 14.00 -6.75 -3.19
C SER A 158 13.72 -8.21 -3.54
N ALA A 159 14.73 -9.05 -3.43
CA ALA A 159 14.59 -10.50 -3.57
C ALA A 159 13.65 -11.07 -2.48
N LYS A 160 13.70 -10.53 -1.25
CA LYS A 160 12.81 -10.91 -0.15
C LYS A 160 11.34 -10.69 -0.51
N MET A 161 11.01 -9.52 -1.06
CA MET A 161 9.65 -9.24 -1.50
C MET A 161 9.24 -10.12 -2.68
N GLY A 162 10.17 -10.41 -3.60
CA GLY A 162 9.96 -11.36 -4.68
C GLY A 162 9.60 -12.76 -4.17
N GLN A 163 10.28 -13.26 -3.14
CA GLN A 163 9.98 -14.54 -2.51
C GLN A 163 8.58 -14.54 -1.89
N VAL A 164 8.19 -13.44 -1.24
CA VAL A 164 6.84 -13.32 -0.66
C VAL A 164 5.78 -13.40 -1.76
N PHE A 165 5.94 -12.70 -2.89
CA PHE A 165 4.99 -12.81 -4.01
C PHE A 165 4.94 -14.21 -4.62
N ALA A 166 6.11 -14.84 -4.84
CA ALA A 166 6.18 -16.17 -5.39
C ALA A 166 5.40 -17.20 -4.54
N ASN A 167 5.55 -17.11 -3.21
CA ASN A 167 4.84 -17.96 -2.27
C ASN A 167 3.35 -17.61 -2.22
N SER A 168 3.00 -16.36 -1.98
CA SER A 168 1.61 -15.91 -1.76
C SER A 168 0.71 -16.12 -2.98
N TYR A 169 1.27 -16.03 -4.18
CA TYR A 169 0.50 -16.25 -5.42
C TYR A 169 0.77 -17.60 -6.07
N GLN A 170 1.71 -18.37 -5.52
CA GLN A 170 2.14 -19.67 -6.06
C GLN A 170 2.54 -19.58 -7.54
N VAL A 171 3.35 -18.56 -7.85
CA VAL A 171 3.88 -18.30 -9.20
C VAL A 171 5.39 -18.48 -9.25
N SER A 172 5.93 -18.67 -10.46
CA SER A 172 7.36 -18.87 -10.63
C SER A 172 8.17 -17.66 -10.15
N PRO A 173 9.26 -17.85 -9.37
CA PRO A 173 10.20 -16.79 -9.03
C PRO A 173 10.79 -16.07 -10.24
N THR A 174 10.82 -16.71 -11.41
CA THR A 174 11.30 -16.11 -12.66
C THR A 174 10.46 -14.95 -13.17
N LYS A 175 9.24 -14.77 -12.64
CA LYS A 175 8.38 -13.62 -12.92
C LYS A 175 8.75 -12.38 -12.10
N MET A 176 9.63 -12.49 -11.10
CA MET A 176 10.01 -11.37 -10.25
C MET A 176 11.03 -10.46 -10.95
N ARG A 177 10.75 -9.15 -10.95
CA ARG A 177 11.64 -8.10 -11.50
C ARG A 177 12.06 -7.19 -10.36
N VAL A 178 13.29 -7.35 -9.90
CA VAL A 178 13.83 -6.57 -8.77
C VAL A 178 14.27 -5.20 -9.30
N LEU A 179 13.30 -4.29 -9.47
CA LEU A 179 13.49 -2.97 -10.10
C LEU A 179 13.22 -1.80 -9.13
N GLY A 180 12.67 -2.09 -7.93
CA GLY A 180 12.19 -1.08 -6.99
C GLY A 180 10.75 -0.68 -7.25
N TYR A 181 10.13 -0.04 -6.26
CA TYR A 181 8.77 0.46 -6.39
C TYR A 181 8.77 1.95 -6.78
N PRO A 182 8.28 2.31 -7.98
CA PRO A 182 8.25 3.69 -8.46
C PRO A 182 7.59 4.68 -7.50
N ARG A 183 6.59 4.23 -6.72
CA ARG A 183 5.91 5.06 -5.71
C ARG A 183 6.87 5.58 -4.61
N SER A 184 7.96 4.86 -4.34
CA SER A 184 8.93 5.21 -3.30
C SER A 184 9.88 6.33 -3.71
N ASP A 185 10.05 6.58 -5.01
CA ASP A 185 11.06 7.53 -5.51
C ASP A 185 10.89 8.93 -4.93
N ARG A 186 9.64 9.33 -4.62
CA ARG A 186 9.39 10.66 -4.03
C ARG A 186 9.99 10.82 -2.64
N LEU A 187 10.13 9.72 -1.87
CA LEU A 187 10.70 9.75 -0.53
C LEU A 187 12.17 10.19 -0.53
N PHE A 188 12.87 10.01 -1.66
CA PHE A 188 14.26 10.43 -1.86
C PHE A 188 14.41 11.85 -2.41
N LYS A 189 13.31 12.52 -2.80
CA LYS A 189 13.35 13.89 -3.35
C LYS A 189 13.46 14.92 -2.23
N GLN A 190 14.63 15.51 -2.09
CA GLN A 190 14.90 16.50 -1.05
C GLN A 190 13.95 17.71 -1.10
N ASP A 191 13.59 18.18 -2.30
CA ASP A 191 12.66 19.30 -2.45
C ASP A 191 11.29 18.94 -1.92
N TRP A 192 10.76 17.75 -2.26
CA TRP A 192 9.49 17.26 -1.71
C TRP A 192 9.52 17.17 -0.17
N GLN A 193 10.62 16.65 0.41
CA GLN A 193 10.78 16.58 1.86
C GLN A 193 10.79 17.98 2.50
N LYS A 194 11.56 18.93 1.94
CA LYS A 194 11.65 20.31 2.42
C LYS A 194 10.31 21.04 2.33
N GLU A 195 9.64 20.97 1.19
CA GLU A 195 8.33 21.59 0.96
C GLU A 195 7.26 21.00 1.89
N THR A 196 7.23 19.67 2.02
CA THR A 196 6.30 19.00 2.91
C THR A 196 6.52 19.40 4.35
N LYS A 197 7.77 19.41 4.82
CA LYS A 197 8.12 19.87 6.16
C LYS A 197 7.73 21.33 6.39
N ALA A 198 7.98 22.20 5.42
CA ALA A 198 7.61 23.60 5.51
C ALA A 198 6.09 23.79 5.64
N ARG A 199 5.29 23.07 4.82
CA ARG A 199 3.82 23.11 4.87
C ARG A 199 3.29 22.61 6.23
N LEU A 200 3.81 21.50 6.72
CA LEU A 200 3.44 20.94 8.03
C LEU A 200 3.73 21.93 9.16
N LEU A 201 4.94 22.51 9.18
CA LEU A 201 5.35 23.47 10.22
C LEU A 201 4.73 24.87 10.07
N ALA A 202 4.17 25.20 8.91
CA ALA A 202 3.35 26.40 8.73
C ALA A 202 1.94 26.18 9.28
N ALA A 203 1.35 25.01 9.02
CA ALA A 203 0.02 24.66 9.55
C ALA A 203 0.05 24.37 11.07
N TYR A 204 1.14 23.81 11.58
CA TYR A 204 1.32 23.43 13.00
C TYR A 204 2.67 23.94 13.53
N PRO A 205 2.79 25.25 13.83
CA PRO A 205 4.07 25.85 14.23
C PRO A 205 4.71 25.24 15.49
N ASP A 206 3.89 24.78 16.43
CA ASP A 206 4.34 24.16 17.68
C ASP A 206 5.17 22.89 17.47
N LEU A 207 5.00 22.20 16.35
CA LEU A 207 5.77 21.00 16.01
C LEU A 207 7.26 21.27 15.79
N ARG A 208 7.67 22.54 15.64
CA ARG A 208 9.10 22.93 15.50
C ARG A 208 9.95 22.55 16.71
N THR A 209 9.33 22.52 17.90
CA THR A 209 10.00 22.29 19.17
C THR A 209 9.59 20.98 19.83
N LYS A 210 8.74 20.19 19.17
CA LYS A 210 8.23 18.94 19.68
C LYS A 210 8.87 17.72 19.01
N GLU A 211 9.01 16.66 19.78
CA GLU A 211 9.29 15.32 19.28
C GLU A 211 7.98 14.72 18.76
N VAL A 212 7.88 14.55 17.45
CA VAL A 212 6.68 14.01 16.82
C VAL A 212 6.71 12.49 16.86
N ILE A 213 5.74 11.91 17.56
CA ILE A 213 5.50 10.48 17.64
C ILE A 213 4.30 10.17 16.75
N LEU A 214 4.48 9.37 15.71
CA LEU A 214 3.38 8.95 14.84
C LEU A 214 2.85 7.59 15.28
N TYR A 215 1.57 7.49 15.60
CA TYR A 215 0.86 6.22 15.76
C TYR A 215 0.05 5.91 14.50
N ALA A 216 0.47 4.90 13.76
CA ALA A 216 -0.13 4.48 12.49
C ALA A 216 -0.48 2.98 12.53
N PRO A 217 -1.55 2.59 13.24
CA PRO A 217 -1.94 1.19 13.40
C PRO A 217 -2.54 0.63 12.11
N THR A 218 -2.41 -0.68 11.95
CA THR A 218 -3.10 -1.43 10.91
C THR A 218 -4.61 -1.44 11.17
N TYR A 219 -5.35 -1.37 10.08
CA TYR A 219 -6.79 -1.59 10.08
C TYR A 219 -7.14 -3.03 10.52
N ARG A 220 -8.14 -3.15 11.37
CA ARG A 220 -8.71 -4.45 11.78
C ARG A 220 -10.18 -4.50 11.41
N GLU A 221 -10.58 -5.57 10.78
CA GLU A 221 -12.00 -5.82 10.44
C GLU A 221 -12.77 -6.36 11.66
N VAL A 222 -12.66 -5.71 12.81
CA VAL A 222 -13.55 -6.02 13.94
C VAL A 222 -14.87 -5.31 13.69
N ARG A 223 -15.94 -6.06 13.53
CA ARG A 223 -17.29 -5.50 13.44
C ARG A 223 -17.90 -5.46 14.82
N ASP A 224 -18.41 -4.30 15.19
CA ASP A 224 -19.22 -4.17 16.40
C ASP A 224 -20.59 -4.84 16.23
N ASN A 225 -21.39 -4.87 17.29
CA ASN A 225 -22.73 -5.48 17.28
C ASN A 225 -23.69 -4.82 16.25
N SER A 226 -23.35 -3.64 15.70
CA SER A 226 -24.10 -2.98 14.63
C SER A 226 -23.62 -3.36 13.24
N GLY A 227 -22.58 -4.17 13.13
CA GLY A 227 -21.92 -4.55 11.86
C GLY A 227 -21.00 -3.45 11.31
N GLN A 228 -20.78 -2.36 12.04
CA GLN A 228 -19.82 -1.32 11.66
C GLN A 228 -18.40 -1.75 12.05
N VAL A 229 -17.46 -1.35 11.24
CA VAL A 229 -16.05 -1.60 11.54
C VAL A 229 -15.65 -0.76 12.74
N ALA A 230 -15.32 -1.44 13.84
CA ALA A 230 -14.90 -0.80 15.07
C ALA A 230 -13.38 -0.62 15.09
N LEU A 231 -12.94 0.55 15.52
CA LEU A 231 -11.56 0.77 15.92
C LEU A 231 -11.44 0.40 17.41
N ASN A 232 -10.80 -0.70 17.69
CA ASN A 232 -10.33 -0.97 19.04
C ASN A 232 -8.92 -0.38 19.18
N LEU A 233 -8.79 0.69 19.99
CA LEU A 233 -7.48 1.08 20.48
C LEU A 233 -6.92 -0.05 21.35
N PRO A 234 -5.59 -0.14 21.44
CA PRO A 234 -4.97 -1.04 22.41
C PRO A 234 -5.54 -0.81 23.81
N PRO A 235 -5.64 -1.84 24.65
CA PRO A 235 -5.97 -1.68 26.05
C PRO A 235 -5.06 -0.63 26.68
N ASP A 236 -5.61 0.19 27.58
CA ASP A 236 -4.87 1.19 28.37
C ASP A 236 -4.09 2.24 27.54
N PHE A 237 -4.51 2.49 26.28
CA PHE A 237 -3.87 3.49 25.41
C PHE A 237 -3.87 4.91 26.00
N ASP A 238 -4.83 5.24 26.87
CA ASP A 238 -4.84 6.51 27.60
C ASP A 238 -3.62 6.67 28.52
N GLU A 239 -3.08 5.59 29.04
CA GLU A 239 -1.85 5.58 29.84
C GLU A 239 -0.65 6.04 29.02
N VAL A 240 -0.56 5.57 27.75
CA VAL A 240 0.47 6.05 26.82
C VAL A 240 0.36 7.55 26.62
N VAL A 241 -0.84 8.06 26.37
CA VAL A 241 -1.09 9.49 26.14
C VAL A 241 -0.79 10.33 27.41
N ALA A 242 -1.16 9.85 28.59
CA ALA A 242 -0.89 10.51 29.86
C ALA A 242 0.61 10.63 30.15
N ASN A 243 1.37 9.57 29.84
CA ASN A 243 2.80 9.46 30.13
C ASN A 243 3.71 10.17 29.10
N LEU A 244 3.15 10.77 28.03
CA LEU A 244 3.95 11.56 27.09
C LEU A 244 4.65 12.73 27.79
N ALA A 245 5.94 12.90 27.51
CA ALA A 245 6.72 14.02 28.04
C ALA A 245 6.21 15.37 27.50
N PRO A 246 6.46 16.51 28.18
CA PRO A 246 6.00 17.83 27.73
C PRO A 246 6.45 18.23 26.32
N LYS A 247 7.58 17.72 25.86
CA LYS A 247 8.12 17.97 24.51
C LYS A 247 7.63 16.95 23.47
N GLN A 248 6.87 15.93 23.85
CA GLN A 248 6.33 14.92 22.95
C GLN A 248 4.93 15.28 22.50
N VAL A 249 4.62 14.95 21.25
CA VAL A 249 3.28 15.05 20.68
C VAL A 249 2.98 13.76 19.89
N LEU A 250 1.81 13.19 20.13
CA LEU A 250 1.31 12.00 19.44
C LEU A 250 0.43 12.42 18.27
N VAL A 251 0.86 12.11 17.07
CA VAL A 251 0.03 12.23 15.86
C VAL A 251 -0.61 10.87 15.59
N ILE A 252 -1.93 10.83 15.49
CA ILE A 252 -2.66 9.60 15.19
C ILE A 252 -3.12 9.63 13.74
N LYS A 253 -2.69 8.65 12.95
CA LYS A 253 -3.09 8.47 11.54
C LYS A 253 -3.80 7.14 11.37
N LEU A 254 -5.12 7.19 11.25
CA LEU A 254 -5.94 6.00 11.06
C LEU A 254 -6.15 5.71 9.57
N HIS A 255 -6.32 4.43 9.27
CA HIS A 255 -6.67 4.02 7.91
C HIS A 255 -8.00 4.67 7.46
N PRO A 256 -8.14 5.10 6.19
CA PRO A 256 -9.34 5.80 5.70
C PRO A 256 -10.67 5.05 5.93
N HIS A 257 -10.65 3.71 6.00
CA HIS A 257 -11.84 2.91 6.31
C HIS A 257 -12.35 3.09 7.75
N LEU A 258 -11.56 3.69 8.65
CA LEU A 258 -11.91 3.92 10.05
C LEU A 258 -12.51 5.31 10.32
N LYS A 259 -12.96 6.04 9.30
CA LYS A 259 -13.45 7.42 9.45
C LYS A 259 -14.56 7.56 10.50
N ALA A 260 -15.52 6.63 10.53
CA ALA A 260 -16.63 6.68 11.51
C ALA A 260 -16.12 6.48 12.96
N SER A 261 -15.19 5.52 13.15
CA SER A 261 -14.57 5.27 14.46
C SER A 261 -13.64 6.40 14.89
N ALA A 262 -13.00 7.07 13.92
CA ALA A 262 -12.13 8.22 14.17
C ALA A 262 -12.86 9.38 14.83
N VAL A 263 -14.16 9.61 14.56
CA VAL A 263 -14.93 10.69 15.16
C VAL A 263 -14.98 10.54 16.69
N LYS A 264 -15.33 9.35 17.20
CA LYS A 264 -15.37 9.08 18.64
C LYS A 264 -14.02 9.28 19.31
N LEU A 265 -12.96 8.81 18.64
CA LEU A 265 -11.60 8.92 19.15
C LEU A 265 -11.11 10.39 19.16
N LYS A 266 -11.44 11.15 18.14
CA LYS A 266 -11.17 12.60 18.10
C LYS A 266 -11.86 13.36 19.22
N GLN A 267 -13.13 13.03 19.49
CA GLN A 267 -13.87 13.59 20.62
C GLN A 267 -13.19 13.27 21.96
N ARG A 268 -12.72 12.02 22.15
CA ARG A 268 -12.02 11.60 23.38
C ARG A 268 -10.79 12.44 23.67
N TYR A 269 -10.01 12.78 22.65
CA TYR A 269 -8.75 13.54 22.79
C TYR A 269 -8.86 15.00 22.34
N SER A 270 -10.07 15.53 22.12
CA SER A 270 -10.29 16.89 21.56
C SER A 270 -9.65 18.02 22.37
N HIS A 271 -9.51 17.85 23.67
CA HIS A 271 -8.93 18.84 24.59
C HIS A 271 -7.51 18.47 25.05
N ASN A 272 -6.91 17.41 24.50
CA ASN A 272 -5.56 17.03 24.87
C ASN A 272 -4.52 17.64 23.91
N PRO A 273 -3.72 18.63 24.34
CA PRO A 273 -2.77 19.30 23.48
C PRO A 273 -1.60 18.43 23.02
N LYS A 274 -1.45 17.24 23.62
CA LYS A 274 -0.43 16.27 23.23
C LYS A 274 -0.88 15.32 22.09
N VAL A 275 -2.16 15.40 21.65
CA VAL A 275 -2.70 14.52 20.60
C VAL A 275 -3.15 15.34 19.40
N LEU A 276 -2.60 15.06 18.23
CA LEU A 276 -2.91 15.73 16.97
C LEU A 276 -3.37 14.73 15.89
N TRP A 277 -4.11 15.23 14.90
CA TRP A 277 -4.73 14.39 13.86
C TRP A 277 -4.19 14.63 12.46
N LEU A 278 -3.70 15.83 12.12
CA LEU A 278 -3.11 16.23 10.84
C LEU A 278 -3.82 15.61 9.60
N ASP A 279 -5.16 15.70 9.56
CA ASP A 279 -5.98 14.98 8.56
C ASP A 279 -5.75 15.47 7.12
N GLU A 280 -5.38 16.72 6.93
CA GLU A 280 -5.07 17.33 5.65
C GLU A 280 -3.76 16.84 5.03
N PHE A 281 -2.91 16.16 5.81
CA PHE A 281 -1.67 15.57 5.35
C PHE A 281 -1.80 14.05 5.24
N SER A 282 -1.22 13.47 4.21
CA SER A 282 -1.12 12.00 4.08
C SER A 282 -0.17 11.42 5.15
N THR A 283 -0.28 10.11 5.39
CA THR A 283 0.66 9.43 6.30
C THR A 283 2.12 9.63 5.86
N GLU A 284 2.41 9.50 4.57
CA GLU A 284 3.76 9.69 4.02
C GLU A 284 4.30 11.13 4.24
N GLU A 285 3.44 12.13 4.17
CA GLU A 285 3.84 13.52 4.48
C GLU A 285 4.17 13.68 5.97
N VAL A 286 3.39 13.08 6.87
CA VAL A 286 3.64 13.13 8.31
C VAL A 286 4.95 12.42 8.67
N LEU A 287 5.31 11.34 7.98
CA LEU A 287 6.59 10.65 8.19
C LEU A 287 7.80 11.59 8.09
N VAL A 288 7.73 12.65 7.28
CA VAL A 288 8.85 13.61 7.06
C VAL A 288 9.25 14.36 8.33
N ILE A 289 8.34 14.47 9.30
CA ILE A 289 8.60 15.12 10.60
C ILE A 289 8.58 14.14 11.78
N THR A 290 8.33 12.86 11.53
CA THR A 290 8.21 11.83 12.55
C THR A 290 9.58 11.48 13.12
N ALA A 291 9.74 11.57 14.44
CA ALA A 291 10.93 11.11 15.16
C ALA A 291 10.78 9.64 15.60
N ARG A 292 9.58 9.25 16.03
CA ARG A 292 9.29 7.86 16.41
C ARG A 292 8.02 7.40 15.70
N LEU A 293 8.08 6.22 15.08
CA LEU A 293 6.92 5.57 14.49
C LEU A 293 6.48 4.41 15.36
N ILE A 294 5.27 4.52 15.93
CA ILE A 294 4.59 3.43 16.61
C ILE A 294 3.61 2.82 15.60
N THR A 295 3.76 1.56 15.33
CA THR A 295 2.87 0.81 14.44
C THR A 295 2.77 -0.64 14.93
N ASP A 296 2.11 -1.49 14.15
CA ASP A 296 1.96 -2.91 14.43
C ASP A 296 2.32 -3.75 13.20
N TYR A 297 1.36 -4.06 12.33
CA TYR A 297 1.54 -4.90 11.14
C TYR A 297 1.44 -4.07 9.84
N SER A 298 1.72 -2.78 9.90
CA SER A 298 1.56 -1.85 8.78
C SER A 298 2.82 -1.77 7.93
N SER A 299 2.64 -1.76 6.61
CA SER A 299 3.72 -1.54 5.64
C SER A 299 4.35 -0.14 5.69
N VAL A 300 3.81 0.77 6.50
CA VAL A 300 4.36 2.13 6.68
C VAL A 300 5.82 2.12 7.15
N ILE A 301 6.27 1.08 7.82
CA ILE A 301 7.66 0.91 8.28
C ILE A 301 8.66 0.91 7.12
N PHE A 302 8.29 0.31 5.99
CA PHE A 302 9.17 0.23 4.82
C PHE A 302 9.34 1.60 4.15
N ASP A 303 8.31 2.44 4.17
CA ASP A 303 8.39 3.82 3.67
C ASP A 303 9.17 4.71 4.66
N TYR A 304 8.90 4.58 5.95
CA TYR A 304 9.60 5.35 6.98
C TYR A 304 11.09 5.09 6.99
N SER A 305 11.51 3.83 6.84
CA SER A 305 12.92 3.43 6.84
C SER A 305 13.75 4.04 5.69
N LEU A 306 13.10 4.57 4.66
CA LEU A 306 13.75 5.23 3.52
C LEU A 306 13.99 6.72 3.74
N LEU A 307 13.39 7.32 4.77
CA LEU A 307 13.51 8.75 5.02
C LEU A 307 14.78 9.07 5.83
N PRO A 308 15.46 10.18 5.54
CA PRO A 308 16.68 10.57 6.26
C PRO A 308 16.46 10.93 7.73
N ASN A 309 15.21 11.28 8.11
CA ASN A 309 14.82 11.55 9.49
C ASN A 309 14.28 10.31 10.23
N ALA A 310 14.34 9.12 9.62
CA ALA A 310 13.86 7.91 10.26
C ALA A 310 14.60 7.66 11.58
N GLY A 311 13.87 7.81 12.66
CA GLY A 311 14.32 7.54 14.02
C GLY A 311 13.84 6.18 14.50
N GLN A 312 13.26 6.14 15.70
CA GLN A 312 12.86 4.88 16.32
C GLN A 312 11.59 4.29 15.69
N LEU A 313 11.64 3.01 15.35
CA LEU A 313 10.48 2.17 15.02
C LEU A 313 10.10 1.36 16.26
N ILE A 314 8.81 1.37 16.65
CA ILE A 314 8.28 0.61 17.78
C ILE A 314 7.09 -0.19 17.30
N PHE A 315 7.09 -1.49 17.53
CA PHE A 315 6.03 -2.41 17.11
C PHE A 315 5.11 -2.69 18.30
N TYR A 316 3.95 -2.02 18.32
CA TYR A 316 2.95 -2.20 19.38
C TYR A 316 1.96 -3.28 18.98
N CYS A 317 2.31 -4.52 19.26
CA CYS A 317 1.59 -5.73 18.83
C CYS A 317 0.83 -6.36 20.01
N TYR A 318 -0.10 -5.62 20.62
CA TYR A 318 -0.88 -6.05 21.79
C TYR A 318 -1.77 -7.29 21.54
N ASP A 319 -2.07 -7.59 20.29
CA ASP A 319 -2.93 -8.69 19.84
C ASP A 319 -2.20 -9.69 18.91
N LEU A 320 -0.88 -9.81 19.05
CA LEU A 320 0.00 -10.54 18.11
C LEU A 320 -0.52 -11.93 17.76
N GLU A 321 -0.84 -12.75 18.74
CA GLU A 321 -1.27 -14.13 18.54
C GLU A 321 -2.64 -14.19 17.82
N ALA A 322 -3.59 -13.35 18.24
CA ALA A 322 -4.91 -13.28 17.63
C ALA A 322 -4.83 -12.77 16.18
N TYR A 323 -4.00 -11.74 15.95
CA TYR A 323 -3.81 -11.17 14.63
C TYR A 323 -3.14 -12.16 13.67
N ALA A 324 -2.09 -12.85 14.12
CA ALA A 324 -1.40 -13.87 13.33
C ALA A 324 -2.33 -15.03 12.94
N ALA A 325 -3.20 -15.46 13.86
CA ALA A 325 -4.15 -16.54 13.60
C ALA A 325 -5.25 -16.14 12.59
N TYR A 326 -5.71 -14.89 12.63
CA TYR A 326 -6.84 -14.42 11.81
C TYR A 326 -6.43 -13.84 10.45
N GLU A 327 -5.47 -12.91 10.44
CA GLU A 327 -5.02 -12.23 9.21
C GLU A 327 -3.80 -12.93 8.58
N GLY A 328 -2.96 -13.59 9.38
CA GLY A 328 -1.71 -14.18 8.97
C GLY A 328 -0.55 -13.19 8.92
N LEU A 329 0.61 -13.63 9.40
CA LEU A 329 1.86 -12.89 9.34
C LEU A 329 2.92 -13.71 8.60
N GLN A 330 3.90 -13.04 7.98
CA GLN A 330 5.07 -13.71 7.44
C GLN A 330 5.74 -14.50 8.58
N SER A 331 6.11 -15.75 8.32
CA SER A 331 6.62 -16.67 9.36
C SER A 331 7.88 -16.16 10.06
N ASP A 332 8.65 -15.30 9.40
CA ASP A 332 9.89 -14.71 9.89
C ASP A 332 9.72 -13.26 10.38
N PHE A 333 8.46 -12.78 10.52
CA PHE A 333 8.16 -11.39 10.87
C PHE A 333 8.99 -10.87 12.05
N ILE A 334 9.01 -11.61 13.16
CA ILE A 334 9.71 -11.18 14.39
C ILE A 334 11.22 -11.13 14.18
N SER A 335 11.78 -11.99 13.34
CA SER A 335 13.23 -12.15 13.19
C SER A 335 13.92 -10.97 12.50
N TRP A 336 13.17 -10.18 11.70
CA TRP A 336 13.73 -9.06 10.94
C TRP A 336 13.23 -7.69 11.41
N LEU A 337 12.53 -7.62 12.54
CA LEU A 337 12.07 -6.34 13.08
C LEU A 337 13.26 -5.42 13.39
N PRO A 338 13.26 -4.18 12.87
CA PRO A 338 14.35 -3.25 13.12
C PRO A 338 14.23 -2.51 14.47
N GLY A 339 13.19 -2.77 15.26
CA GLY A 339 12.94 -2.09 16.53
C GLY A 339 12.22 -2.97 17.55
N PRO A 340 12.01 -2.45 18.77
CA PRO A 340 11.37 -3.22 19.84
C PRO A 340 9.93 -3.57 19.52
N LEU A 341 9.53 -4.80 19.88
CA LEU A 341 8.17 -5.27 19.91
C LEU A 341 7.66 -5.20 21.34
N VAL A 342 6.56 -4.49 21.55
CA VAL A 342 5.90 -4.33 22.85
C VAL A 342 4.44 -4.79 22.76
N LYS A 343 3.91 -5.32 23.86
CA LYS A 343 2.56 -5.86 23.94
C LYS A 343 1.64 -5.09 24.90
N SER A 344 2.18 -4.18 25.70
CA SER A 344 1.41 -3.41 26.68
C SER A 344 1.67 -1.90 26.59
N ALA A 345 0.71 -1.11 27.09
CA ALA A 345 0.83 0.34 27.22
C ALA A 345 1.98 0.74 28.17
N ALA A 346 2.21 -0.05 29.22
CA ALA A 346 3.31 0.15 30.16
C ALA A 346 4.68 0.00 29.49
N GLU A 347 4.91 -1.09 28.73
CA GLU A 347 6.14 -1.29 27.97
C GLU A 347 6.36 -0.16 26.95
N LEU A 348 5.32 0.24 26.24
CA LEU A 348 5.39 1.34 25.27
C LEU A 348 5.75 2.66 25.98
N SER A 349 5.08 2.98 27.09
CA SER A 349 5.35 4.18 27.88
C SER A 349 6.78 4.20 28.39
N GLN A 350 7.31 3.07 28.84
CA GLN A 350 8.71 2.97 29.29
C GLN A 350 9.69 3.30 28.16
N ILE A 351 9.45 2.84 26.93
CA ILE A 351 10.31 3.17 25.79
C ILE A 351 10.21 4.66 25.45
N LEU A 352 9.03 5.25 25.52
CA LEU A 352 8.82 6.66 25.17
C LEU A 352 9.46 7.63 26.16
N THR A 353 9.72 7.22 27.39
CA THR A 353 10.47 8.03 28.38
C THR A 353 11.97 8.06 28.11
N GLN A 354 12.51 7.11 27.36
CA GLN A 354 13.93 7.06 27.01
C GLN A 354 14.24 8.06 25.85
N PRO A 355 15.46 8.57 25.76
CA PRO A 355 15.90 9.35 24.61
C PRO A 355 15.66 8.57 23.32
N CYS A 356 15.24 9.27 22.26
CA CYS A 356 15.04 8.65 20.96
C CYS A 356 16.40 8.18 20.39
N PRO A 357 16.62 6.86 20.21
CA PRO A 357 17.87 6.38 19.67
C PRO A 357 17.95 6.65 18.16
N LEU A 358 19.19 6.83 17.66
CA LEU A 358 19.44 6.70 16.23
C LEU A 358 19.37 5.21 15.89
N GLN A 359 18.36 4.83 15.11
CA GLN A 359 18.16 3.45 14.73
C GLN A 359 18.94 3.11 13.45
N ASN A 360 19.70 2.01 13.49
CA ASN A 360 20.36 1.51 12.30
C ASN A 360 19.39 0.68 11.47
N LEU A 361 18.95 1.23 10.34
CA LEU A 361 18.01 0.60 9.42
C LEU A 361 18.70 -0.01 8.19
N VAL A 362 20.02 -0.07 8.15
CA VAL A 362 20.80 -0.54 6.97
C VAL A 362 20.44 -1.98 6.60
N GLU A 363 20.47 -2.91 7.56
CA GLU A 363 20.18 -4.32 7.30
C GLU A 363 18.70 -4.52 6.94
N PHE A 364 17.80 -3.79 7.58
CA PHE A 364 16.37 -3.80 7.22
C PHE A 364 16.16 -3.34 5.78
N ASN A 365 16.77 -2.23 5.36
CA ASN A 365 16.67 -1.71 4.00
C ASN A 365 17.38 -2.61 2.99
N ARG A 366 18.49 -3.27 3.37
CA ARG A 366 19.15 -4.27 2.53
C ARG A 366 18.25 -5.47 2.27
N LEU A 367 17.43 -5.88 3.24
CA LEU A 367 16.50 -6.99 3.09
C LEU A 367 15.28 -6.61 2.24
N TRP A 368 14.66 -5.45 2.52
CA TRP A 368 13.34 -5.13 1.98
C TRP A 368 13.34 -4.08 0.87
N ASN A 369 14.27 -3.14 0.89
CA ASN A 369 14.28 -1.93 0.07
C ASN A 369 15.48 -1.85 -0.89
N THR A 370 16.09 -2.97 -1.27
CA THR A 370 17.35 -3.03 -2.03
C THR A 370 17.36 -2.13 -3.27
N GLN A 371 16.25 -2.05 -3.99
CA GLN A 371 16.10 -1.25 -5.20
C GLN A 371 15.19 -0.01 -5.01
N ASN A 372 14.84 0.33 -3.78
CA ASN A 372 14.18 1.59 -3.46
C ASN A 372 15.25 2.64 -3.12
N ASP A 373 15.75 3.34 -4.13
CA ASP A 373 16.86 4.31 -4.04
C ASP A 373 16.55 5.65 -4.74
N GLY A 374 15.27 5.87 -5.11
CA GLY A 374 14.82 7.06 -5.82
C GLY A 374 14.89 6.96 -7.34
N GLN A 375 15.33 5.83 -7.90
CA GLN A 375 15.48 5.61 -9.36
C GLN A 375 14.61 4.46 -9.88
N ALA A 376 13.67 3.95 -9.08
CA ALA A 376 12.83 2.81 -9.47
C ALA A 376 11.98 3.11 -10.72
N THR A 377 11.44 4.33 -10.84
CA THR A 377 10.70 4.77 -12.02
C THR A 377 11.54 4.63 -13.28
N GLU A 378 12.79 5.10 -13.25
CA GLU A 378 13.68 5.05 -14.42
C GLU A 378 14.02 3.60 -14.80
N ARG A 379 14.31 2.74 -13.82
CA ARG A 379 14.60 1.32 -14.07
C ARG A 379 13.40 0.59 -14.65
N VAL A 380 12.19 0.80 -14.11
CA VAL A 380 10.96 0.18 -14.62
C VAL A 380 10.67 0.65 -16.05
N LEU A 381 10.83 1.96 -16.33
CA LEU A 381 10.63 2.50 -17.68
C LEU A 381 11.70 1.98 -18.68
N ALA A 382 12.95 1.90 -18.26
CA ALA A 382 14.01 1.36 -19.11
C ALA A 382 13.79 -0.13 -19.44
N TYR A 383 13.30 -0.90 -18.48
CA TYR A 383 13.04 -2.32 -18.66
C TYR A 383 11.87 -2.59 -19.62
N TYR A 384 10.77 -1.86 -19.50
CA TYR A 384 9.56 -2.10 -20.31
C TYR A 384 9.50 -1.26 -21.59
N TYR A 385 10.29 -0.21 -21.70
CA TYR A 385 10.39 0.67 -22.89
C TYR A 385 11.86 0.89 -23.23
N PRO A 386 12.58 -0.19 -23.63
CA PRO A 386 13.95 -0.04 -24.09
C PRO A 386 14.00 0.90 -25.30
N ARG A 387 15.13 1.63 -25.44
CA ARG A 387 15.36 2.55 -26.56
C ARG A 387 15.54 1.79 -27.86
#